data_023d8f5d6adda678cc5eada6fab29dea
#
_entry.id   023d8f5d6adda678cc5eada6fab29dea
#
_cell.length_a   1.000
_cell.length_b   1.000
_cell.length_c   1.000
_cell.angle_alpha   90.00
_cell.angle_beta   90.00
_cell.angle_gamma   90.00
#
_symmetry.space_group_name_H-M   'P 1'
#
loop_
_entity.id
_entity.type
_entity.pdbx_description
1 polymer ?
#
loop_
_entity_poly.entity_id
_entity_poly.type
_entity_poly.pdbx_seq_one_letter_code
_entity_poly.pdbx_strand_id
1 'polypeptide(L)'
;MISTAAIDDNKWIQWKPDVFQDVFKRRVYRQLPPKNEALSLLKDFFENFNCMFPLFHEPTFMHLVDKHYSNDPYEGSGWWASLNVALAFSHRLRVMSNLVPAEEDEKAWQYLKNAMSVQIELTMRNTDLLSVQALLGIVSTRHRAFASSRD
;
A
#
# COMPACT_ATOMS: atom_id res chain seq x y z
N MET A 1 16.33 23.02 33.61
CA MET A 1 17.22 22.27 32.70
C MET A 1 16.53 20.96 32.36
N ILE A 2 15.92 20.89 31.20
CA ILE A 2 15.41 19.61 30.68
C ILE A 2 16.63 18.89 30.10
N SER A 3 17.08 17.85 30.79
CA SER A 3 18.10 16.96 30.29
C SER A 3 17.58 16.41 28.93
N THR A 4 18.30 16.68 27.86
CA THR A 4 18.19 15.97 26.59
C THR A 4 18.64 14.52 26.83
N ALA A 5 17.78 13.73 27.49
CA ALA A 5 17.90 12.29 27.41
C ALA A 5 17.77 11.96 25.93
N ALA A 6 18.85 11.53 25.31
CA ALA A 6 18.83 11.00 23.97
C ALA A 6 17.70 9.95 23.94
N ILE A 7 16.65 10.26 23.21
CA ILE A 7 15.56 9.32 22.97
C ILE A 7 16.23 8.18 22.23
N ASP A 8 16.38 7.05 22.90
CA ASP A 8 16.93 5.84 22.31
C ASP A 8 15.90 5.31 21.33
N ASP A 9 16.02 5.72 20.06
CA ASP A 9 15.12 5.33 18.99
C ASP A 9 14.96 3.80 18.87
N ASN A 10 15.97 3.04 19.28
CA ASN A 10 15.91 1.57 19.33
C ASN A 10 14.89 1.03 20.34
N LYS A 11 14.64 1.74 21.44
CA LYS A 11 13.62 1.32 22.41
C LYS A 11 12.21 1.45 21.88
N TRP A 12 11.93 2.45 21.02
CA TRP A 12 10.63 2.61 20.38
C TRP A 12 10.39 1.55 19.30
N ILE A 13 11.43 1.14 18.57
CA ILE A 13 11.34 0.07 17.57
C ILE A 13 11.03 -1.27 18.23
N GLN A 14 11.50 -1.50 19.46
CA GLN A 14 11.25 -2.73 20.22
C GLN A 14 9.95 -2.68 21.05
N TRP A 15 9.26 -1.54 21.09
CA TRP A 15 8.04 -1.42 21.86
C TRP A 15 6.91 -2.21 21.17
N LYS A 16 6.78 -3.46 21.58
CA LYS A 16 5.61 -4.32 21.35
C LYS A 16 5.10 -4.76 22.70
N PRO A 17 4.15 -4.06 23.29
CA PRO A 17 3.39 -4.69 24.36
C PRO A 17 2.73 -5.95 23.77
N ASP A 18 2.90 -7.09 24.43
CA ASP A 18 2.30 -8.37 24.00
C ASP A 18 0.79 -8.25 23.78
N VAL A 19 0.17 -7.27 24.45
CA VAL A 19 -1.23 -6.86 24.32
C VAL A 19 -1.65 -6.46 22.90
N PHE A 20 -0.72 -6.01 22.04
CA PHE A 20 -1.03 -5.53 20.69
C PHE A 20 -0.64 -6.50 19.58
N GLN A 21 -0.19 -7.70 19.89
CA GLN A 21 0.27 -8.66 18.87
C GLN A 21 -0.82 -9.01 17.86
N ASP A 22 -2.04 -9.13 18.28
CA ASP A 22 -3.21 -9.41 17.43
C ASP A 22 -3.59 -8.23 16.54
N VAL A 23 -3.33 -7.01 16.98
CA VAL A 23 -3.62 -5.77 16.23
C VAL A 23 -2.66 -5.59 15.05
N PHE A 24 -1.43 -6.08 15.17
CA PHE A 24 -0.41 -6.03 14.10
C PHE A 24 -0.42 -7.25 13.18
N LYS A 25 -1.40 -8.16 13.36
CA LYS A 25 -1.50 -9.35 12.53
C LYS A 25 -2.03 -8.99 11.14
N ARG A 26 -1.16 -9.13 10.13
CA ARG A 26 -1.54 -8.93 8.73
C ARG A 26 -2.63 -9.91 8.31
N ARG A 27 -3.69 -9.37 7.72
CA ARG A 27 -4.75 -10.16 7.06
C ARG A 27 -4.62 -10.02 5.56
N VAL A 28 -4.71 -11.14 4.85
CA VAL A 28 -4.68 -11.16 3.39
C VAL A 28 -6.08 -11.50 2.89
N TYR A 29 -6.74 -10.52 2.26
CA TYR A 29 -8.08 -10.65 1.68
C TYR A 29 -8.00 -11.13 0.23
N ARG A 30 -6.89 -10.79 -0.45
CA ARG A 30 -6.60 -11.23 -1.80
C ARG A 30 -5.11 -11.48 -1.95
N GLN A 31 -4.78 -12.61 -2.58
CA GLN A 31 -3.38 -12.90 -2.94
C GLN A 31 -2.90 -11.93 -4.02
N LEU A 32 -1.61 -11.62 -4.00
CA LEU A 32 -0.99 -10.81 -5.05
C LEU A 32 -1.05 -11.56 -6.38
N PRO A 33 -1.23 -10.85 -7.49
CA PRO A 33 -1.28 -11.46 -8.81
C PRO A 33 0.10 -12.01 -9.22
N PRO A 34 0.17 -12.90 -10.22
CA PRO A 34 1.43 -13.28 -10.83
C PRO A 34 2.21 -12.07 -11.36
N LYS A 35 3.54 -12.15 -11.42
CA LYS A 35 4.42 -11.04 -11.82
C LYS A 35 3.96 -10.33 -13.09
N ASN A 36 3.62 -11.06 -14.14
CA ASN A 36 3.22 -10.49 -15.43
C ASN A 36 1.93 -9.64 -15.32
N GLU A 37 0.96 -10.11 -14.54
CA GLU A 37 -0.28 -9.37 -14.29
C GLU A 37 -0.01 -8.14 -13.41
N ALA A 38 0.81 -8.28 -12.38
CA ALA A 38 1.24 -7.16 -11.54
C ALA A 38 1.92 -6.07 -12.35
N LEU A 39 2.84 -6.42 -13.24
CA LEU A 39 3.55 -5.45 -14.09
C LEU A 39 2.58 -4.70 -15.03
N SER A 40 1.59 -5.40 -15.60
CA SER A 40 0.56 -4.78 -16.43
C SER A 40 -0.30 -3.79 -15.65
N LEU A 41 -0.71 -4.14 -14.44
CA LEU A 41 -1.48 -3.26 -13.55
C LEU A 41 -0.65 -2.04 -13.11
N LEU A 42 0.60 -2.25 -12.71
CA LEU A 42 1.48 -1.17 -12.26
C LEU A 42 1.82 -0.20 -13.39
N LYS A 43 1.93 -0.67 -14.63
CA LYS A 43 2.06 0.22 -15.79
C LYS A 43 0.87 1.18 -15.87
N ASP A 44 -0.35 0.67 -15.75
CA ASP A 44 -1.55 1.51 -15.76
C ASP A 44 -1.55 2.53 -14.60
N PHE A 45 -1.10 2.11 -13.41
CA PHE A 45 -0.96 3.00 -12.27
C PHE A 45 0.01 4.15 -12.51
N PHE A 46 1.21 3.86 -13.01
CA PHE A 46 2.23 4.88 -13.22
C PHE A 46 1.88 5.82 -14.38
N GLU A 47 1.33 5.30 -15.47
CA GLU A 47 0.96 6.11 -16.64
C GLU A 47 -0.27 6.99 -16.41
N ASN A 48 -1.24 6.56 -15.61
CA ASN A 48 -2.53 7.25 -15.51
C ASN A 48 -2.78 7.92 -14.16
N PHE A 49 -2.24 7.41 -13.07
CA PHE A 49 -2.44 7.98 -11.74
C PHE A 49 -1.19 8.70 -11.24
N ASN A 50 -0.08 8.00 -11.17
CA ASN A 50 1.14 8.52 -10.56
C ASN A 50 1.75 9.69 -11.35
N CYS A 51 1.48 9.78 -12.66
CA CYS A 51 1.88 10.95 -13.47
C CYS A 51 1.16 12.24 -13.05
N MET A 52 -0.07 12.15 -12.57
CA MET A 52 -0.84 13.30 -12.09
C MET A 52 -0.63 13.57 -10.60
N PHE A 53 -0.44 12.52 -9.83
CA PHE A 53 -0.20 12.54 -8.38
C PHE A 53 1.03 11.69 -8.06
N PRO A 54 2.23 12.26 -8.11
CA PRO A 54 3.48 11.53 -7.92
C PRO A 54 3.60 11.01 -6.48
N LEU A 55 2.95 9.90 -6.21
CA LEU A 55 2.94 9.24 -4.91
C LEU A 55 4.21 8.43 -4.69
N PHE A 56 4.64 7.71 -5.74
CA PHE A 56 5.82 6.85 -5.71
C PHE A 56 6.84 7.25 -6.78
N HIS A 57 8.12 7.08 -6.47
CA HIS A 57 9.18 7.16 -7.47
C HIS A 57 9.24 5.83 -8.24
N GLU A 58 8.82 5.85 -9.50
CA GLU A 58 8.63 4.65 -10.33
C GLU A 58 9.85 3.73 -10.37
N PRO A 59 11.10 4.20 -10.66
CA PRO A 59 12.25 3.31 -10.72
C PRO A 59 12.51 2.57 -9.39
N THR A 60 12.39 3.26 -8.27
CA THR A 60 12.56 2.66 -6.94
C THR A 60 11.44 1.65 -6.64
N PHE A 61 10.20 1.99 -6.98
CA PHE A 61 9.05 1.11 -6.80
C PHE A 61 9.19 -0.17 -7.63
N MET A 62 9.55 -0.04 -8.91
CA MET A 62 9.72 -1.20 -9.80
C MET A 62 10.89 -2.08 -9.39
N HIS A 63 11.98 -1.52 -8.84
CA HIS A 63 13.05 -2.29 -8.23
C HIS A 63 12.54 -3.15 -7.05
N LEU A 64 11.69 -2.59 -6.20
CA LEU A 64 11.06 -3.33 -5.09
C LEU A 64 10.08 -4.41 -5.59
N VAL A 65 9.38 -4.15 -6.71
CA VAL A 65 8.54 -5.17 -7.37
C VAL A 65 9.39 -6.35 -7.83
N ASP A 66 10.48 -6.08 -8.53
CA ASP A 66 11.39 -7.15 -8.98
C ASP A 66 11.94 -7.95 -7.80
N LYS A 67 12.32 -7.28 -6.73
CA LYS A 67 12.79 -7.93 -5.51
C LYS A 67 11.68 -8.76 -4.85
N HIS A 68 10.45 -8.26 -4.82
CA HIS A 68 9.30 -8.98 -4.25
C HIS A 68 9.04 -10.33 -4.93
N TYR A 69 9.19 -10.37 -6.27
CA TYR A 69 9.00 -11.61 -7.06
C TYR A 69 10.30 -12.41 -7.25
N SER A 70 11.38 -12.08 -6.53
CA SER A 70 12.65 -12.82 -6.51
C SER A 70 12.66 -13.87 -5.39
N ASN A 71 13.79 -14.58 -5.28
CA ASN A 71 14.01 -15.55 -4.19
C ASN A 71 14.30 -14.90 -2.82
N ASP A 72 14.55 -13.58 -2.79
CA ASP A 72 14.80 -12.80 -1.57
C ASP A 72 13.82 -11.60 -1.53
N PRO A 73 12.53 -11.86 -1.25
CA PRO A 73 11.51 -10.82 -1.28
C PRO A 73 11.76 -9.76 -0.21
N TYR A 74 11.58 -8.49 -0.58
CA TYR A 74 11.56 -7.42 0.39
C TYR A 74 10.27 -7.52 1.22
N GLU A 75 10.43 -7.64 2.53
CA GLU A 75 9.33 -7.71 3.48
C GLU A 75 9.24 -6.40 4.28
N GLY A 76 8.06 -5.84 4.35
CA GLY A 76 7.79 -4.64 5.11
C GLY A 76 6.33 -4.21 4.96
N SER A 77 5.72 -3.75 6.03
CA SER A 77 4.31 -3.35 6.01
C SER A 77 4.07 -2.13 5.12
N GLY A 78 5.02 -1.18 5.07
CA GLY A 78 4.99 -0.04 4.16
C GLY A 78 5.01 -0.47 2.69
N TRP A 79 5.90 -1.39 2.34
CA TRP A 79 5.95 -1.95 0.99
C TRP A 79 4.69 -2.75 0.64
N TRP A 80 4.26 -3.63 1.55
CA TRP A 80 3.02 -4.39 1.36
C TRP A 80 1.83 -3.48 1.07
N ALA A 81 1.63 -2.46 1.89
CA ALA A 81 0.54 -1.52 1.70
C ALA A 81 0.69 -0.71 0.41
N SER A 82 1.89 -0.22 0.07
CA SER A 82 2.16 0.54 -1.15
C SER A 82 1.85 -0.26 -2.42
N LEU A 83 2.27 -1.52 -2.47
CA LEU A 83 1.99 -2.39 -3.61
C LEU A 83 0.48 -2.65 -3.75
N ASN A 84 -0.21 -2.96 -2.65
CA ASN A 84 -1.64 -3.20 -2.66
C ASN A 84 -2.45 -1.95 -3.02
N VAL A 85 -2.02 -0.76 -2.60
CA VAL A 85 -2.62 0.52 -3.00
C VAL A 85 -2.49 0.73 -4.51
N ALA A 86 -1.30 0.52 -5.07
CA ALA A 86 -1.08 0.67 -6.51
C ALA A 86 -1.94 -0.29 -7.33
N LEU A 87 -2.05 -1.56 -6.91
CA LEU A 87 -2.92 -2.55 -7.53
C LEU A 87 -4.41 -2.18 -7.43
N ALA A 88 -4.85 -1.67 -6.26
CA ALA A 88 -6.21 -1.21 -6.07
C ALA A 88 -6.56 -0.06 -7.04
N PHE A 89 -5.69 0.93 -7.16
CA PHE A 89 -5.87 2.01 -8.13
C PHE A 89 -5.94 1.51 -9.57
N SER A 90 -5.06 0.58 -9.95
CA SER A 90 -5.02 0.04 -11.32
C SER A 90 -6.33 -0.66 -11.69
N HIS A 91 -6.86 -1.49 -10.79
CA HIS A 91 -8.17 -2.14 -11.04
C HIS A 91 -9.29 -1.11 -11.15
N ARG A 92 -9.33 -0.10 -10.28
CA ARG A 92 -10.31 0.99 -10.38
C ARG A 92 -10.19 1.75 -11.69
N LEU A 93 -8.98 2.08 -12.13
CA LEU A 93 -8.76 2.76 -13.41
C LEU A 93 -9.31 1.94 -14.59
N ARG A 94 -9.07 0.63 -14.61
CA ARG A 94 -9.58 -0.26 -15.66
C ARG A 94 -11.10 -0.32 -15.68
N VAL A 95 -11.74 -0.39 -14.53
CA VAL A 95 -13.21 -0.34 -14.42
C VAL A 95 -13.75 1.00 -14.88
N MET A 96 -13.20 2.11 -14.41
CA MET A 96 -13.62 3.46 -14.78
C MET A 96 -13.44 3.76 -16.28
N SER A 97 -12.44 3.15 -16.90
CA SER A 97 -12.16 3.26 -18.34
C SER A 97 -12.96 2.26 -19.19
N ASN A 98 -13.88 1.51 -18.59
CA ASN A 98 -14.65 0.44 -19.23
C ASN A 98 -13.78 -0.64 -19.93
N LEU A 99 -12.54 -0.82 -19.49
CA LEU A 99 -11.63 -1.85 -20.02
C LEU A 99 -11.96 -3.23 -19.47
N VAL A 100 -12.60 -3.28 -18.29
CA VAL A 100 -13.05 -4.51 -17.62
C VAL A 100 -14.45 -4.30 -17.05
N PRO A 101 -15.23 -5.38 -16.83
CA PRO A 101 -16.56 -5.29 -16.23
C PRO A 101 -16.56 -4.67 -14.83
N ALA A 102 -17.67 -4.03 -14.45
CA ALA A 102 -17.81 -3.38 -13.13
C ALA A 102 -17.65 -4.36 -11.95
N GLU A 103 -17.94 -5.65 -12.15
CA GLU A 103 -17.76 -6.71 -11.16
C GLU A 103 -16.29 -6.89 -10.75
N GLU A 104 -15.35 -6.50 -11.61
CA GLU A 104 -13.91 -6.50 -11.32
C GLU A 104 -13.52 -5.44 -10.27
N ASP A 105 -14.38 -4.48 -9.96
CA ASP A 105 -14.15 -3.46 -8.95
C ASP A 105 -13.97 -4.07 -7.54
N GLU A 106 -14.55 -5.23 -7.28
CA GLU A 106 -14.35 -5.93 -6.02
C GLU A 106 -12.87 -6.30 -5.78
N LYS A 107 -12.12 -6.59 -6.85
CA LYS A 107 -10.68 -6.85 -6.74
C LYS A 107 -9.94 -5.63 -6.19
N ALA A 108 -10.31 -4.44 -6.66
CA ALA A 108 -9.73 -3.20 -6.14
C ALA A 108 -9.98 -3.04 -4.64
N TRP A 109 -11.22 -3.30 -4.20
CA TRP A 109 -11.56 -3.24 -2.77
C TRP A 109 -10.83 -4.27 -1.92
N GLN A 110 -10.60 -5.47 -2.44
CA GLN A 110 -9.85 -6.53 -1.75
C GLN A 110 -8.37 -6.14 -1.59
N TYR A 111 -7.74 -5.54 -2.61
CA TYR A 111 -6.39 -5.00 -2.49
C TYR A 111 -6.32 -3.81 -1.52
N LEU A 112 -7.31 -2.93 -1.53
CA LEU A 112 -7.39 -1.86 -0.55
C LEU A 112 -7.52 -2.40 0.88
N LYS A 113 -8.33 -3.44 1.11
CA LYS A 113 -8.42 -4.13 2.40
C LYS A 113 -7.09 -4.71 2.84
N ASN A 114 -6.29 -5.27 1.91
CA ASN A 114 -4.94 -5.73 2.20
C ASN A 114 -4.06 -4.59 2.74
N ALA A 115 -4.07 -3.43 2.08
CA ALA A 115 -3.32 -2.25 2.53
C ALA A 115 -3.81 -1.76 3.90
N MET A 116 -5.13 -1.68 4.10
CA MET A 116 -5.73 -1.25 5.37
C MET A 116 -5.45 -2.22 6.52
N SER A 117 -5.22 -3.50 6.25
CA SER A 117 -4.94 -4.49 7.30
C SER A 117 -3.66 -4.22 8.10
N VAL A 118 -2.75 -3.41 7.55
CA VAL A 118 -1.50 -3.02 8.21
C VAL A 118 -1.48 -1.54 8.62
N GLN A 119 -2.61 -0.82 8.45
CA GLN A 119 -2.68 0.62 8.70
C GLN A 119 -2.28 1.00 10.13
N ILE A 120 -2.68 0.22 11.13
CA ILE A 120 -2.33 0.48 12.53
C ILE A 120 -0.82 0.33 12.71
N GLU A 121 -0.21 -0.70 12.14
CA GLU A 121 1.22 -0.90 12.18
C GLU A 121 1.97 0.26 11.51
N LEU A 122 1.50 0.75 10.35
CA LEU A 122 2.09 1.88 9.64
C LEU A 122 2.05 3.18 10.46
N THR A 123 0.98 3.40 11.22
CA THR A 123 0.82 4.63 12.01
C THR A 123 1.55 4.58 13.34
N MET A 124 1.69 3.41 13.95
CA MET A 124 2.22 3.27 15.30
C MET A 124 3.68 2.82 15.36
N ARG A 125 4.16 2.13 14.33
CA ARG A 125 5.45 1.46 14.37
C ARG A 125 6.43 1.90 13.30
N ASN A 126 5.94 2.28 12.13
CA ASN A 126 6.78 2.54 10.96
C ASN A 126 6.86 4.05 10.70
N THR A 127 8.09 4.56 10.61
CA THR A 127 8.38 5.99 10.36
C THR A 127 9.05 6.22 8.99
N ASP A 128 9.07 5.19 8.12
CA ASP A 128 9.70 5.27 6.81
C ASP A 128 8.80 5.94 5.75
N LEU A 129 9.42 6.39 4.67
CA LEU A 129 8.74 7.08 3.57
C LEU A 129 7.65 6.22 2.92
N LEU A 130 7.89 4.93 2.71
CA LEU A 130 6.90 4.02 2.11
C LEU A 130 5.64 3.92 2.95
N SER A 131 5.77 3.92 4.29
CA SER A 131 4.63 3.91 5.20
C SER A 131 3.78 5.17 5.07
N VAL A 132 4.40 6.34 4.98
CA VAL A 132 3.70 7.62 4.76
C VAL A 132 3.01 7.62 3.39
N GLN A 133 3.72 7.22 2.34
CA GLN A 133 3.17 7.13 0.99
C GLN A 133 2.01 6.14 0.92
N ALA A 134 2.11 4.99 1.57
CA ALA A 134 1.03 4.01 1.65
C ALA A 134 -0.22 4.57 2.34
N LEU A 135 -0.05 5.27 3.46
CA LEU A 135 -1.17 5.92 4.17
C LEU A 135 -1.85 6.99 3.31
N LEU A 136 -1.08 7.82 2.62
CA LEU A 136 -1.61 8.80 1.67
C LEU A 136 -2.37 8.12 0.53
N GLY A 137 -1.85 7.00 0.01
CA GLY A 137 -2.49 6.20 -1.01
C GLY A 137 -3.82 5.61 -0.55
N ILE A 138 -3.89 5.04 0.66
CA ILE A 138 -5.13 4.51 1.26
C ILE A 138 -6.20 5.61 1.33
N VAL A 139 -5.85 6.80 1.84
CA VAL A 139 -6.77 7.93 1.94
C VAL A 139 -7.23 8.39 0.56
N SER A 140 -6.32 8.50 -0.40
CA SER A 140 -6.62 8.94 -1.78
C SER A 140 -7.55 7.95 -2.50
N THR A 141 -7.34 6.65 -2.33
CA THR A 141 -8.21 5.61 -2.91
C THR A 141 -9.63 5.74 -2.37
N ARG A 142 -9.75 5.91 -1.05
CA ARG A 142 -11.05 6.06 -0.39
C ARG A 142 -11.81 7.31 -0.90
N HIS A 143 -11.13 8.44 -0.98
CA HIS A 143 -11.78 9.72 -1.35
C HIS A 143 -12.33 9.70 -2.77
N ARG A 144 -11.61 9.14 -3.73
CA ARG A 144 -12.05 9.01 -5.13
C ARG A 144 -13.16 7.98 -5.32
N ALA A 145 -13.19 6.93 -4.50
CA ALA A 145 -14.26 5.95 -4.53
C ALA A 145 -15.63 6.54 -4.17
N PHE A 146 -15.68 7.51 -3.25
CA PHE A 146 -16.93 8.19 -2.87
C PHE A 146 -17.37 9.27 -3.84
N ALA A 147 -16.47 9.86 -4.63
CA ALA A 147 -16.84 10.89 -5.61
C ALA A 147 -17.58 10.29 -6.82
N SER A 148 -17.29 9.05 -7.21
CA SER A 148 -17.92 8.36 -8.35
C SER A 148 -19.28 7.71 -8.01
N SER A 149 -19.69 7.69 -6.75
CA SER A 149 -20.92 7.02 -6.27
C SER A 149 -22.11 7.98 -6.13
N ARG A 150 -22.00 9.22 -6.60
CA ARG A 150 -23.01 10.28 -6.44
C ARG A 150 -23.69 10.76 -7.74
N ASP A 151 -23.44 10.08 -8.86
CA ASP A 151 -24.11 10.38 -10.13
C ASP A 151 -25.10 9.28 -10.49
#